data_184da4e99f3b40a55bc27337c5db97e2
#
_entry.id   184da4e99f3b40a55bc27337c5db97e2
#
_cell.length_a   1.000
_cell.length_b   1.000
_cell.length_c   1.000
_cell.angle_alpha   90.00
_cell.angle_beta   90.00
_cell.angle_gamma   90.00
#
_symmetry.space_group_name_H-M   'P 1'
#
loop_
_entity.id
_entity.type
_entity.pdbx_description
1 polymer ?
#
loop_
_entity_poly.entity_id
_entity_poly.type
_entity_poly.pdbx_seq_one_letter_code
_entity_poly.pdbx_strand_id
1 'polypeptide(L)'
;MNSVLARLREIQQAKRTNLCVAADLTNSAEILNLAEQIGEQICVFKTHVDIIEDFTIEFTKQLREIADRKNFLIFEDRKFADIGNTVSLQFGGGIYQIADWADIINAHPIVGAGIVEGLAKANKRSALLLLAQMTPAGNLFTPEYMRQSVEIAQRYPDFVIGFIGSSDKPEILSEMRELAGSELTIMTPGIQLAAGSDELGQTYNTPEKSISNGGDVIIVGRGIYQADDPAAAAVEYRAA
;
A
#
# COMPACT_ATOMS: atom_id res chain seq x y z
N MET A 1 -8.30 16.82 6.87
CA MET A 1 -7.39 15.84 6.19
C MET A 1 -6.97 14.82 7.23
N ASN A 2 -7.03 13.52 6.90
CA ASN A 2 -6.58 12.44 7.79
C ASN A 2 -5.09 12.63 8.15
N SER A 3 -4.70 12.36 9.41
CA SER A 3 -3.33 12.61 9.91
C SER A 3 -2.27 11.72 9.21
N VAL A 4 -2.62 10.49 8.86
CA VAL A 4 -1.71 9.57 8.13
C VAL A 4 -1.48 10.08 6.70
N LEU A 5 -2.52 10.55 6.01
CA LEU A 5 -2.39 11.12 4.68
C LEU A 5 -1.56 12.43 4.71
N ALA A 6 -1.79 13.29 5.70
CA ALA A 6 -0.96 14.48 5.90
C ALA A 6 0.52 14.09 6.07
N ARG A 7 0.79 13.10 6.93
CA ARG A 7 2.14 12.59 7.18
C ARG A 7 2.77 11.98 5.93
N LEU A 8 2.01 11.22 5.13
CA LEU A 8 2.50 10.68 3.85
C LEU A 8 2.98 11.81 2.94
N ARG A 9 2.17 12.85 2.76
CA ARG A 9 2.51 14.01 1.90
C ARG A 9 3.74 14.77 2.41
N GLU A 10 3.88 14.96 3.71
CA GLU A 10 5.08 15.54 4.33
C GLU A 10 6.34 14.72 4.02
N ILE A 11 6.28 13.38 4.15
CA ILE A 11 7.40 12.50 3.85
C ILE A 11 7.75 12.55 2.37
N GLN A 12 6.75 12.47 1.48
CA GLN A 12 6.95 12.58 0.04
C GLN A 12 7.68 13.89 -0.33
N GLN A 13 7.25 15.01 0.24
CA GLN A 13 7.87 16.31 -0.01
C GLN A 13 9.28 16.40 0.57
N ALA A 14 9.48 15.98 1.81
CA ALA A 14 10.77 16.09 2.51
C ALA A 14 11.84 15.21 1.85
N LYS A 15 11.48 14.00 1.46
CA LYS A 15 12.40 13.05 0.80
C LYS A 15 12.41 13.14 -0.72
N ARG A 16 11.48 13.90 -1.32
CA ARG A 16 11.27 13.94 -2.78
C ARG A 16 11.11 12.54 -3.37
N THR A 17 10.22 11.74 -2.79
CA THR A 17 9.98 10.35 -3.19
C THR A 17 8.50 10.02 -3.16
N ASN A 18 8.05 9.24 -4.12
CA ASN A 18 6.73 8.61 -4.16
C ASN A 18 6.83 7.08 -4.12
N LEU A 19 7.99 6.56 -3.69
CA LEU A 19 8.30 5.14 -3.70
C LEU A 19 7.77 4.44 -2.45
N CYS A 20 6.95 3.41 -2.67
CA CYS A 20 6.62 2.37 -1.71
C CYS A 20 7.36 1.09 -2.08
N VAL A 21 8.09 0.48 -1.16
CA VAL A 21 8.71 -0.83 -1.41
C VAL A 21 7.88 -1.94 -0.77
N ALA A 22 7.52 -2.94 -1.58
CA ALA A 22 6.89 -4.17 -1.13
C ALA A 22 7.96 -5.19 -0.74
N ALA A 23 8.10 -5.45 0.55
CA ALA A 23 9.03 -6.44 1.09
C ALA A 23 8.34 -7.80 1.21
N ASP A 24 8.13 -8.46 0.06
CA ASP A 24 7.49 -9.77 0.00
C ASP A 24 8.51 -10.89 0.34
N LEU A 25 9.13 -10.77 1.53
CA LEU A 25 10.13 -11.67 2.11
C LEU A 25 9.49 -12.47 3.25
N THR A 26 9.98 -13.69 3.51
CA THR A 26 9.41 -14.60 4.52
C THR A 26 10.18 -14.65 5.84
N ASN A 27 11.36 -14.00 5.90
CA ASN A 27 12.19 -13.95 7.09
C ASN A 27 12.22 -12.55 7.70
N SER A 28 11.96 -12.44 9.00
CA SER A 28 11.85 -11.16 9.71
C SER A 28 13.17 -10.36 9.69
N ALA A 29 14.31 -11.01 9.83
CA ALA A 29 15.61 -10.34 9.83
C ALA A 29 15.94 -9.74 8.44
N GLU A 30 15.58 -10.44 7.35
CA GLU A 30 15.76 -9.94 6.00
C GLU A 30 14.89 -8.71 5.73
N ILE A 31 13.62 -8.71 6.22
CA ILE A 31 12.72 -7.57 6.12
C ILE A 31 13.27 -6.36 6.86
N LEU A 32 13.75 -6.54 8.10
CA LEU A 32 14.35 -5.45 8.88
C LEU A 32 15.62 -4.89 8.22
N ASN A 33 16.49 -5.78 7.71
CA ASN A 33 17.68 -5.36 6.98
C ASN A 33 17.36 -4.58 5.72
N LEU A 34 16.38 -5.01 4.93
CA LEU A 34 15.90 -4.27 3.76
C LEU A 34 15.37 -2.89 4.16
N ALA A 35 14.52 -2.82 5.20
CA ALA A 35 13.97 -1.55 5.70
C ALA A 35 15.07 -0.58 6.14
N GLU A 36 16.13 -1.09 6.79
CA GLU A 36 17.29 -0.28 7.20
C GLU A 36 18.06 0.28 6.01
N GLN A 37 18.29 -0.54 4.98
CA GLN A 37 19.07 -0.17 3.79
C GLN A 37 18.38 0.89 2.93
N ILE A 38 17.06 0.74 2.70
CA ILE A 38 16.33 1.58 1.74
C ILE A 38 15.49 2.69 2.39
N GLY A 39 15.38 2.70 3.72
CA GLY A 39 14.44 3.56 4.44
C GLY A 39 14.55 5.06 4.11
N GLU A 40 15.72 5.55 3.76
CA GLU A 40 15.93 6.95 3.34
C GLU A 40 15.35 7.26 1.95
N GLN A 41 15.10 6.25 1.12
CA GLN A 41 14.66 6.41 -0.27
C GLN A 41 13.14 6.32 -0.44
N ILE A 42 12.42 5.84 0.55
CA ILE A 42 11.01 5.48 0.47
C ILE A 42 10.11 6.39 1.31
N CYS A 43 8.86 6.54 0.92
CA CYS A 43 7.82 7.12 1.77
C CYS A 43 6.97 6.06 2.50
N VAL A 44 6.88 4.85 1.95
CA VAL A 44 6.11 3.74 2.52
C VAL A 44 6.90 2.44 2.39
N PHE A 45 6.84 1.61 3.44
CA PHE A 45 7.35 0.24 3.45
C PHE A 45 6.17 -0.72 3.61
N LYS A 46 5.93 -1.58 2.62
CA LYS A 46 4.79 -2.50 2.59
C LYS A 46 5.20 -3.90 3.01
N THR A 47 4.42 -4.49 3.92
CA THR A 47 4.58 -5.87 4.40
C THR A 47 3.35 -6.72 4.09
N HIS A 48 3.55 -8.02 4.11
CA HIS A 48 2.51 -9.05 4.18
C HIS A 48 2.79 -9.91 5.41
N VAL A 49 2.17 -9.57 6.53
CA VAL A 49 2.46 -10.21 7.83
C VAL A 49 2.21 -11.72 7.83
N ASP A 50 1.28 -12.18 7.01
CA ASP A 50 0.84 -13.58 6.91
C ASP A 50 1.76 -14.49 6.07
N ILE A 51 2.82 -13.94 5.44
CA ILE A 51 3.86 -14.75 4.78
C ILE A 51 5.15 -14.83 5.60
N ILE A 52 5.24 -14.14 6.75
CA ILE A 52 6.45 -14.12 7.59
C ILE A 52 6.48 -15.38 8.45
N GLU A 53 7.43 -16.29 8.17
CA GLU A 53 7.53 -17.60 8.81
C GLU A 53 7.94 -17.53 10.29
N ASP A 54 8.78 -16.57 10.64
CA ASP A 54 9.32 -16.32 11.98
C ASP A 54 8.71 -15.08 12.65
N PHE A 55 7.43 -14.77 12.34
CA PHE A 55 6.76 -13.59 12.87
C PHE A 55 6.74 -13.57 14.39
N THR A 56 7.07 -12.41 14.96
CA THR A 56 6.91 -12.07 16.37
C THR A 56 6.44 -10.63 16.55
N ILE A 57 5.83 -10.32 17.70
CA ILE A 57 5.50 -8.91 18.04
C ILE A 57 6.77 -8.06 18.19
N GLU A 58 7.88 -8.65 18.56
CA GLU A 58 9.17 -7.93 18.64
C GLU A 58 9.65 -7.46 17.26
N PHE A 59 9.45 -8.26 16.21
CA PHE A 59 9.69 -7.82 14.84
C PHE A 59 8.93 -6.53 14.50
N THR A 60 7.64 -6.42 14.86
CA THR A 60 6.86 -5.22 14.56
C THR A 60 7.34 -3.98 15.29
N LYS A 61 7.86 -4.13 16.52
CA LYS A 61 8.47 -3.02 17.26
C LYS A 61 9.77 -2.54 16.61
N GLN A 62 10.66 -3.49 16.24
CA GLN A 62 11.90 -3.16 15.55
C GLN A 62 11.63 -2.48 14.19
N LEU A 63 10.67 -2.99 13.42
CA LEU A 63 10.26 -2.35 12.17
C LEU A 63 9.72 -0.93 12.42
N ARG A 64 8.94 -0.73 13.48
CA ARG A 64 8.43 0.58 13.87
C ARG A 64 9.56 1.54 14.23
N GLU A 65 10.57 1.10 15.01
CA GLU A 65 11.75 1.89 15.35
C GLU A 65 12.54 2.33 14.11
N ILE A 66 12.73 1.42 13.14
CA ILE A 66 13.37 1.76 11.87
C ILE A 66 12.53 2.79 11.11
N ALA A 67 11.21 2.59 11.02
CA ALA A 67 10.30 3.48 10.31
C ALA A 67 10.30 4.90 10.91
N ASP A 68 10.29 5.02 12.22
CA ASP A 68 10.33 6.31 12.90
C ASP A 68 11.69 7.02 12.70
N ARG A 69 12.79 6.29 12.79
CA ARG A 69 14.14 6.83 12.59
C ARG A 69 14.43 7.20 11.13
N LYS A 70 13.98 6.38 10.20
CA LYS A 70 14.16 6.56 8.74
C LYS A 70 13.05 7.38 8.11
N ASN A 71 12.02 7.75 8.86
CA ASN A 71 10.90 8.59 8.43
C ASN A 71 10.14 8.02 7.22
N PHE A 72 9.53 6.84 7.38
CA PHE A 72 8.59 6.25 6.43
C PHE A 72 7.36 5.68 7.13
N LEU A 73 6.27 5.43 6.41
CA LEU A 73 5.07 4.79 6.91
C LEU A 73 5.11 3.27 6.67
N ILE A 74 4.53 2.50 7.59
CA ILE A 74 4.36 1.05 7.42
C ILE A 74 2.97 0.78 6.85
N PHE A 75 2.92 0.10 5.72
CA PHE A 75 1.71 -0.37 5.07
C PHE A 75 1.59 -1.90 5.19
N GLU A 76 0.65 -2.38 5.98
CA GLU A 76 0.32 -3.80 6.02
C GLU A 76 -0.73 -4.15 4.97
N ASP A 77 -0.30 -4.84 3.92
CA ASP A 77 -1.10 -5.20 2.74
C ASP A 77 -1.92 -6.49 2.99
N ARG A 78 -2.73 -6.49 4.06
CA ARG A 78 -3.51 -7.66 4.50
C ARG A 78 -4.68 -8.00 3.59
N LYS A 79 -5.18 -7.02 2.84
CA LYS A 79 -6.36 -7.15 1.96
C LYS A 79 -7.56 -7.73 2.68
N PHE A 80 -7.99 -7.07 3.75
CA PHE A 80 -9.16 -7.49 4.51
C PHE A 80 -10.39 -7.64 3.60
N ALA A 81 -11.16 -8.70 3.78
CA ALA A 81 -12.30 -9.04 2.91
C ALA A 81 -13.48 -9.67 3.66
N ASP A 82 -13.55 -9.51 4.99
CA ASP A 82 -14.57 -10.11 5.84
C ASP A 82 -15.58 -9.07 6.35
N ILE A 83 -16.63 -9.53 6.99
CA ILE A 83 -17.68 -8.67 7.55
C ILE A 83 -17.27 -8.04 8.88
N GLY A 84 -17.93 -6.93 9.25
CA GLY A 84 -17.62 -6.01 10.32
C GLY A 84 -16.99 -6.57 11.59
N ASN A 85 -17.63 -7.54 12.29
CA ASN A 85 -17.09 -8.06 13.53
C ASN A 85 -15.81 -8.90 13.31
N THR A 86 -15.81 -9.77 12.31
CA THR A 86 -14.65 -10.64 12.03
C THR A 86 -13.45 -9.80 11.59
N VAL A 87 -13.66 -8.83 10.71
CA VAL A 87 -12.56 -7.96 10.25
C VAL A 87 -11.99 -7.10 11.38
N SER A 88 -12.84 -6.67 12.33
CA SER A 88 -12.38 -5.96 13.53
C SER A 88 -11.45 -6.82 14.39
N LEU A 89 -11.76 -8.11 14.55
CA LEU A 89 -10.92 -9.07 15.27
C LEU A 89 -9.64 -9.41 14.52
N GLN A 90 -9.70 -9.55 13.17
CA GLN A 90 -8.54 -9.79 12.33
C GLN A 90 -7.54 -8.63 12.39
N PHE A 91 -8.04 -7.39 12.44
CA PHE A 91 -7.21 -6.19 12.47
C PHE A 91 -6.66 -5.88 13.85
N GLY A 92 -7.54 -5.87 14.88
CA GLY A 92 -7.18 -5.43 16.23
C GLY A 92 -6.69 -6.53 17.17
N GLY A 93 -6.80 -7.81 16.76
CA GLY A 93 -6.51 -8.96 17.60
C GLY A 93 -5.60 -9.99 16.95
N GLY A 94 -5.74 -11.25 17.43
CA GLY A 94 -4.94 -12.38 16.96
C GLY A 94 -3.45 -12.21 17.27
N ILE A 95 -2.64 -12.99 16.57
CA ILE A 95 -1.17 -13.00 16.76
C ILE A 95 -0.49 -11.78 16.10
N TYR A 96 -1.14 -11.17 15.10
CA TYR A 96 -0.51 -10.10 14.31
C TYR A 96 -0.70 -8.70 14.91
N GLN A 97 -1.81 -8.44 15.62
CA GLN A 97 -2.13 -7.16 16.26
C GLN A 97 -1.84 -5.94 15.36
N ILE A 98 -2.31 -6.01 14.11
CA ILE A 98 -1.95 -5.06 13.03
C ILE A 98 -2.27 -3.61 13.40
N ALA A 99 -3.37 -3.38 14.14
CA ALA A 99 -3.80 -2.05 14.58
C ALA A 99 -2.79 -1.33 15.49
N ASP A 100 -1.82 -2.06 16.07
CA ASP A 100 -0.86 -1.49 17.00
C ASP A 100 0.37 -0.89 16.30
N TRP A 101 0.68 -1.37 15.10
CA TRP A 101 1.95 -1.02 14.45
C TRP A 101 1.82 -0.50 13.00
N ALA A 102 0.78 -0.85 12.23
CA ALA A 102 0.62 -0.40 10.86
C ALA A 102 0.06 1.03 10.79
N ASP A 103 0.62 1.86 9.91
CA ASP A 103 0.11 3.20 9.61
C ASP A 103 -0.95 3.18 8.50
N ILE A 104 -0.81 2.25 7.57
CA ILE A 104 -1.72 2.06 6.43
C ILE A 104 -2.14 0.59 6.38
N ILE A 105 -3.40 0.35 6.10
CA ILE A 105 -3.96 -0.98 5.82
C ILE A 105 -4.82 -0.90 4.55
N ASN A 106 -5.21 -2.06 4.02
CA ASN A 106 -6.14 -2.08 2.91
C ASN A 106 -7.25 -3.13 3.05
N ALA A 107 -8.33 -2.92 2.31
CA ALA A 107 -9.47 -3.83 2.30
C ALA A 107 -10.18 -3.85 0.95
N HIS A 108 -10.82 -4.99 0.67
CA HIS A 108 -11.76 -5.14 -0.44
C HIS A 108 -13.15 -4.62 -0.04
N PRO A 109 -13.67 -3.56 -0.66
CA PRO A 109 -15.02 -3.06 -0.36
C PRO A 109 -16.14 -3.94 -0.98
N ILE A 110 -15.82 -5.11 -1.52
CA ILE A 110 -16.78 -6.06 -2.12
C ILE A 110 -17.89 -6.48 -1.13
N VAL A 111 -17.62 -6.46 0.16
CA VAL A 111 -18.57 -6.79 1.22
C VAL A 111 -19.38 -5.56 1.68
N GLY A 112 -19.27 -4.43 0.97
CA GLY A 112 -19.95 -3.18 1.29
C GLY A 112 -19.23 -2.33 2.33
N ALA A 113 -19.84 -1.20 2.71
CA ALA A 113 -19.24 -0.21 3.61
C ALA A 113 -19.02 -0.72 5.05
N GLY A 114 -19.73 -1.77 5.47
CA GLY A 114 -19.58 -2.36 6.81
C GLY A 114 -18.16 -2.83 7.14
N ILE A 115 -17.32 -3.12 6.12
CA ILE A 115 -15.90 -3.44 6.35
C ILE A 115 -15.12 -2.22 6.86
N VAL A 116 -15.42 -1.03 6.33
CA VAL A 116 -14.79 0.22 6.78
C VAL A 116 -15.15 0.51 8.24
N GLU A 117 -16.42 0.34 8.59
CA GLU A 117 -16.91 0.52 9.97
C GLU A 117 -16.28 -0.48 10.94
N GLY A 118 -16.18 -1.76 10.52
CA GLY A 118 -15.55 -2.81 11.30
C GLY A 118 -14.07 -2.56 11.58
N LEU A 119 -13.32 -2.12 10.57
CA LEU A 119 -11.93 -1.74 10.71
C LEU A 119 -11.75 -0.48 11.55
N ALA A 120 -12.59 0.55 11.32
CA ALA A 120 -12.54 1.80 12.07
C ALA A 120 -12.78 1.58 13.58
N LYS A 121 -13.64 0.64 13.94
CA LYS A 121 -13.92 0.30 15.36
C LYS A 121 -12.70 -0.24 16.12
N ALA A 122 -11.83 -1.00 15.44
CA ALA A 122 -10.61 -1.56 16.03
C ALA A 122 -9.39 -0.66 15.81
N ASN A 123 -9.55 0.44 15.06
CA ASN A 123 -8.44 1.29 14.66
C ASN A 123 -7.84 2.05 15.85
N LYS A 124 -6.51 2.08 15.89
CA LYS A 124 -5.73 2.83 16.89
C LYS A 124 -4.92 3.97 16.25
N ARG A 125 -4.39 3.77 15.04
CA ARG A 125 -3.47 4.70 14.38
C ARG A 125 -3.50 4.68 12.87
N SER A 126 -4.10 3.66 12.26
CA SER A 126 -4.00 3.39 10.83
C SER A 126 -4.99 4.21 10.01
N ALA A 127 -4.70 4.34 8.72
CA ALA A 127 -5.63 4.78 7.69
C ALA A 127 -5.86 3.65 6.67
N LEU A 128 -6.97 3.70 5.95
CA LEU A 128 -7.44 2.65 5.07
C LEU A 128 -7.30 3.04 3.60
N LEU A 129 -6.77 2.12 2.79
CA LEU A 129 -6.87 2.12 1.33
C LEU A 129 -7.91 1.10 0.89
N LEU A 130 -8.79 1.47 -0.02
CA LEU A 130 -9.72 0.52 -0.64
C LEU A 130 -9.12 -0.07 -1.92
N LEU A 131 -9.25 -1.39 -2.10
CA LEU A 131 -8.86 -2.03 -3.35
C LEU A 131 -9.94 -1.75 -4.40
N ALA A 132 -9.73 -0.74 -5.22
CA ALA A 132 -10.64 -0.35 -6.30
C ALA A 132 -10.28 -0.98 -7.65
N GLN A 133 -9.03 -1.43 -7.80
CA GLN A 133 -8.50 -2.15 -8.96
C GLN A 133 -7.44 -3.17 -8.54
N MET A 134 -7.15 -4.12 -9.42
CA MET A 134 -6.08 -5.11 -9.29
C MET A 134 -5.40 -5.34 -10.63
N THR A 135 -4.12 -5.69 -10.63
CA THR A 135 -3.27 -5.86 -11.82
C THR A 135 -3.32 -7.23 -12.49
N PRO A 136 -3.63 -8.38 -11.83
CA PRO A 136 -3.61 -9.68 -12.49
C PRO A 136 -4.59 -9.76 -13.66
N ALA A 137 -4.17 -10.40 -14.75
CA ALA A 137 -5.04 -10.68 -15.89
C ALA A 137 -6.26 -11.51 -15.47
N GLY A 138 -7.43 -11.20 -16.04
CA GLY A 138 -8.68 -11.93 -15.74
C GLY A 138 -9.30 -11.62 -14.39
N ASN A 139 -8.83 -10.58 -13.67
CA ASN A 139 -9.49 -10.14 -12.44
C ASN A 139 -10.94 -9.69 -12.71
N LEU A 140 -11.77 -9.73 -11.67
CA LEU A 140 -13.21 -9.43 -11.74
C LEU A 140 -13.56 -7.98 -11.39
N PHE A 141 -12.58 -7.10 -11.29
CA PHE A 141 -12.82 -5.68 -11.04
C PHE A 141 -13.45 -5.00 -12.26
N THR A 142 -14.53 -4.28 -12.03
CA THR A 142 -15.28 -3.56 -13.07
C THR A 142 -15.19 -2.05 -12.83
N PRO A 143 -15.43 -1.22 -13.85
CA PRO A 143 -15.55 0.23 -13.66
C PRO A 143 -16.62 0.61 -12.62
N GLU A 144 -17.74 -0.11 -12.58
CA GLU A 144 -18.79 0.11 -11.60
C GLU A 144 -18.33 -0.18 -10.16
N TYR A 145 -17.59 -1.27 -9.97
CA TYR A 145 -16.99 -1.59 -8.67
C TYR A 145 -16.03 -0.47 -8.20
N MET A 146 -15.22 0.06 -9.12
CA MET A 146 -14.33 1.18 -8.83
C MET A 146 -15.12 2.43 -8.39
N ARG A 147 -16.19 2.81 -9.13
CA ARG A 147 -17.01 3.97 -8.77
C ARG A 147 -17.66 3.82 -7.41
N GLN A 148 -18.23 2.66 -7.12
CA GLN A 148 -18.81 2.37 -5.80
C GLN A 148 -17.76 2.39 -4.69
N SER A 149 -16.52 1.94 -4.96
CA SER A 149 -15.41 2.05 -4.01
C SER A 149 -15.07 3.51 -3.69
N VAL A 150 -15.11 4.39 -4.69
CA VAL A 150 -14.89 5.84 -4.50
C VAL A 150 -16.02 6.45 -3.67
N GLU A 151 -17.27 6.11 -3.95
CA GLU A 151 -18.43 6.56 -3.16
C GLU A 151 -18.35 6.11 -1.69
N ILE A 152 -17.87 4.88 -1.44
CA ILE A 152 -17.62 4.41 -0.08
C ILE A 152 -16.54 5.28 0.58
N ALA A 153 -15.40 5.50 -0.09
CA ALA A 153 -14.31 6.30 0.47
C ALA A 153 -14.75 7.72 0.87
N GLN A 154 -15.54 8.36 0.03
CA GLN A 154 -16.07 9.72 0.26
C GLN A 154 -16.99 9.83 1.48
N ARG A 155 -17.61 8.73 1.91
CA ARG A 155 -18.43 8.68 3.14
C ARG A 155 -17.62 8.54 4.42
N TYR A 156 -16.34 8.14 4.33
CA TYR A 156 -15.49 7.89 5.50
C TYR A 156 -14.14 8.64 5.42
N PRO A 157 -14.14 9.97 5.21
CA PRO A 157 -12.94 10.75 4.94
C PRO A 157 -11.95 10.79 6.11
N ASP A 158 -12.41 10.51 7.33
CA ASP A 158 -11.56 10.48 8.52
C ASP A 158 -10.72 9.19 8.63
N PHE A 159 -11.08 8.14 7.87
CA PHE A 159 -10.39 6.86 7.93
C PHE A 159 -9.89 6.38 6.57
N VAL A 160 -10.66 6.53 5.50
CA VAL A 160 -10.24 6.15 4.14
C VAL A 160 -9.42 7.27 3.53
N ILE A 161 -8.17 6.97 3.17
CA ILE A 161 -7.24 7.95 2.60
C ILE A 161 -7.06 7.79 1.08
N GLY A 162 -7.59 6.72 0.49
CA GLY A 162 -7.45 6.50 -0.94
C GLY A 162 -7.61 5.05 -1.37
N PHE A 163 -6.89 4.69 -2.44
CA PHE A 163 -7.12 3.45 -3.16
C PHE A 163 -5.83 2.73 -3.54
N ILE A 164 -5.95 1.41 -3.74
CA ILE A 164 -5.07 0.67 -4.62
C ILE A 164 -5.67 0.75 -6.02
N GLY A 165 -4.91 1.34 -6.95
CA GLY A 165 -5.23 1.44 -8.37
C GLY A 165 -4.40 0.46 -9.20
N SER A 166 -4.62 0.44 -10.52
CA SER A 166 -3.85 -0.37 -11.45
C SER A 166 -3.31 0.51 -12.58
N SER A 167 -2.00 0.43 -12.81
CA SER A 167 -1.34 1.21 -13.85
C SER A 167 -1.34 0.52 -15.23
N ASP A 168 -1.79 -0.74 -15.32
CA ASP A 168 -1.87 -1.48 -16.58
C ASP A 168 -2.99 -0.99 -17.52
N LYS A 169 -3.96 -0.23 -16.95
CA LYS A 169 -5.08 0.39 -17.68
C LYS A 169 -5.10 1.89 -17.42
N PRO A 170 -4.31 2.67 -18.17
CA PRO A 170 -4.15 4.10 -17.93
C PRO A 170 -5.47 4.88 -17.93
N GLU A 171 -6.40 4.55 -18.83
CA GLU A 171 -7.71 5.16 -18.94
C GLU A 171 -8.57 4.96 -17.67
N ILE A 172 -8.50 3.78 -17.05
CA ILE A 172 -9.25 3.48 -15.82
C ILE A 172 -8.58 4.17 -14.61
N LEU A 173 -7.25 4.22 -14.59
CA LEU A 173 -6.52 4.94 -13.54
C LEU A 173 -6.82 6.45 -13.59
N SER A 174 -6.88 7.04 -14.78
CA SER A 174 -7.25 8.44 -14.99
C SER A 174 -8.71 8.70 -14.57
N GLU A 175 -9.66 7.83 -14.93
CA GLU A 175 -11.05 7.91 -14.46
C GLU A 175 -11.13 7.84 -12.93
N MET A 176 -10.37 6.93 -12.30
CA MET A 176 -10.30 6.85 -10.84
C MET A 176 -9.78 8.16 -10.23
N ARG A 177 -8.74 8.76 -10.82
CA ARG A 177 -8.19 10.04 -10.36
C ARG A 177 -9.21 11.17 -10.46
N GLU A 178 -9.96 11.25 -11.55
CA GLU A 178 -11.02 12.23 -11.73
C GLU A 178 -12.10 12.11 -10.65
N LEU A 179 -12.55 10.89 -10.36
CA LEU A 179 -13.56 10.62 -9.34
C LEU A 179 -13.07 10.84 -7.91
N ALA A 180 -11.82 10.44 -7.62
CA ALA A 180 -11.21 10.57 -6.30
C ALA A 180 -10.82 12.03 -5.96
N GLY A 181 -10.60 12.87 -6.98
CA GLY A 181 -10.07 14.22 -6.80
C GLY A 181 -8.63 14.18 -6.27
N SER A 182 -8.14 15.33 -5.80
CA SER A 182 -6.78 15.46 -5.24
C SER A 182 -6.68 15.10 -3.75
N GLU A 183 -7.80 14.90 -3.09
CA GLU A 183 -7.87 14.70 -1.64
C GLU A 183 -7.56 13.25 -1.22
N LEU A 184 -7.75 12.29 -2.12
CA LEU A 184 -7.51 10.87 -1.89
C LEU A 184 -6.25 10.41 -2.64
N THR A 185 -5.42 9.58 -2.00
CA THR A 185 -4.20 9.04 -2.61
C THR A 185 -4.50 7.78 -3.43
N ILE A 186 -3.77 7.58 -4.53
CA ILE A 186 -3.83 6.36 -5.33
C ILE A 186 -2.44 5.71 -5.32
N MET A 187 -2.35 4.50 -4.78
CA MET A 187 -1.13 3.70 -4.77
C MET A 187 -1.22 2.61 -5.85
N THR A 188 -0.22 2.53 -6.71
CA THR A 188 -0.22 1.65 -7.88
C THR A 188 0.85 0.56 -7.78
N PRO A 189 0.47 -0.72 -7.68
CA PRO A 189 1.40 -1.85 -7.78
C PRO A 189 1.73 -2.19 -9.25
N GLY A 190 2.63 -3.15 -9.43
CA GLY A 190 3.02 -3.62 -10.75
C GLY A 190 3.91 -2.63 -11.49
N ILE A 191 4.86 -2.02 -10.78
CA ILE A 191 5.79 -1.04 -11.35
C ILE A 191 7.17 -1.67 -11.52
N GLN A 192 7.75 -1.47 -12.71
CA GLN A 192 9.14 -1.76 -13.06
C GLN A 192 9.71 -0.64 -13.94
N LEU A 193 11.05 -0.54 -14.02
CA LEU A 193 11.72 0.46 -14.88
C LEU A 193 11.42 0.24 -16.36
N ALA A 194 11.13 -1.01 -16.76
CA ALA A 194 10.66 -1.36 -18.10
C ALA A 194 9.28 -2.03 -18.03
N ALA A 195 8.39 -1.68 -18.95
CA ALA A 195 7.08 -2.33 -19.07
C ALA A 195 7.23 -3.80 -19.50
N GLY A 196 6.36 -4.67 -19.02
CA GLY A 196 6.38 -6.09 -19.33
C GLY A 196 5.33 -6.90 -18.58
N SER A 197 5.49 -8.23 -18.58
CA SER A 197 4.67 -9.15 -17.80
C SER A 197 5.52 -10.30 -17.29
N ASP A 198 5.07 -10.96 -16.22
CA ASP A 198 5.70 -12.18 -15.72
C ASP A 198 4.87 -13.44 -16.03
N GLU A 199 5.46 -14.61 -15.73
CA GLU A 199 4.83 -15.91 -15.97
C GLU A 199 3.57 -16.17 -15.13
N LEU A 200 3.36 -15.39 -14.05
CA LEU A 200 2.21 -15.48 -13.14
C LEU A 200 1.09 -14.51 -13.53
N GLY A 201 1.22 -13.82 -14.69
CA GLY A 201 0.20 -12.92 -15.23
C GLY A 201 0.17 -11.53 -14.62
N GLN A 202 1.21 -11.15 -13.85
CA GLN A 202 1.37 -9.77 -13.41
C GLN A 202 1.81 -8.90 -14.58
N THR A 203 1.10 -7.81 -14.81
CA THR A 203 1.46 -6.79 -15.80
C THR A 203 2.23 -5.66 -15.11
N TYR A 204 3.34 -5.22 -15.75
CA TYR A 204 4.19 -4.16 -15.24
C TYR A 204 4.10 -2.91 -16.11
N ASN A 205 4.06 -1.77 -15.45
CA ASN A 205 4.13 -0.46 -16.08
C ASN A 205 5.31 0.33 -15.52
N THR A 206 5.65 1.47 -16.15
CA THR A 206 6.76 2.32 -15.69
C THR A 206 6.29 3.33 -14.63
N PRO A 207 7.21 3.83 -13.76
CA PRO A 207 6.92 4.90 -12.81
C PRO A 207 6.27 6.11 -13.48
N GLU A 208 6.88 6.62 -14.56
CA GLU A 208 6.40 7.77 -15.31
C GLU A 208 4.95 7.60 -15.80
N LYS A 209 4.62 6.46 -16.40
CA LYS A 209 3.26 6.19 -16.87
C LYS A 209 2.25 6.09 -15.72
N SER A 210 2.64 5.52 -14.58
CA SER A 210 1.77 5.47 -13.42
C SER A 210 1.42 6.86 -12.90
N ILE A 211 2.44 7.69 -12.71
CA ILE A 211 2.28 9.05 -12.18
C ILE A 211 1.51 9.94 -13.16
N SER A 212 1.86 9.90 -14.46
CA SER A 212 1.18 10.73 -15.48
C SER A 212 -0.31 10.40 -15.65
N ASN A 213 -0.74 9.19 -15.27
CA ASN A 213 -2.14 8.76 -15.31
C ASN A 213 -2.87 8.87 -13.96
N GLY A 214 -2.25 9.50 -12.95
CA GLY A 214 -2.93 9.85 -11.70
C GLY A 214 -2.55 9.02 -10.47
N GLY A 215 -1.54 8.14 -10.54
CA GLY A 215 -0.95 7.51 -9.36
C GLY A 215 -0.17 8.52 -8.52
N ASP A 216 -0.23 8.42 -7.20
CA ASP A 216 0.54 9.26 -6.26
C ASP A 216 1.73 8.53 -5.66
N VAL A 217 1.61 7.21 -5.49
CA VAL A 217 2.63 6.34 -4.92
C VAL A 217 2.79 5.11 -5.79
N ILE A 218 4.01 4.82 -6.17
CA ILE A 218 4.37 3.61 -6.90
C ILE A 218 4.79 2.51 -5.92
N ILE A 219 4.26 1.29 -6.09
CA ILE A 219 4.62 0.13 -5.26
C ILE A 219 5.52 -0.79 -6.08
N VAL A 220 6.77 -0.91 -5.64
CA VAL A 220 7.81 -1.73 -6.28
C VAL A 220 8.19 -2.88 -5.35
N GLY A 221 8.17 -4.10 -5.85
CA GLY A 221 8.57 -5.30 -5.09
C GLY A 221 9.91 -5.86 -5.58
N ARG A 222 9.86 -6.93 -6.38
CA ARG A 222 11.02 -7.71 -6.86
C ARG A 222 12.12 -6.88 -7.51
N GLY A 223 11.78 -5.79 -8.20
CA GLY A 223 12.75 -4.88 -8.80
C GLY A 223 13.68 -4.20 -7.79
N ILE A 224 13.35 -4.24 -6.49
CA ILE A 224 14.19 -3.70 -5.42
C ILE A 224 14.68 -4.82 -4.50
N TYR A 225 13.80 -5.62 -3.89
CA TYR A 225 14.24 -6.57 -2.86
C TYR A 225 15.02 -7.78 -3.42
N GLN A 226 14.95 -8.03 -4.74
CA GLN A 226 15.76 -9.06 -5.43
C GLN A 226 16.96 -8.49 -6.20
N ALA A 227 17.20 -7.18 -6.14
CA ALA A 227 18.37 -6.58 -6.77
C ALA A 227 19.65 -6.93 -6.00
N ASP A 228 20.79 -7.00 -6.70
CA ASP A 228 22.09 -7.22 -6.08
C ASP A 228 22.44 -6.11 -5.07
N ASP A 229 21.99 -4.88 -5.33
CA ASP A 229 22.06 -3.73 -4.42
C ASP A 229 20.66 -3.08 -4.30
N PRO A 230 19.85 -3.45 -3.31
CA PRO A 230 18.53 -2.88 -3.09
C PRO A 230 18.53 -1.36 -2.85
N ALA A 231 19.61 -0.82 -2.24
CA ALA A 231 19.71 0.60 -1.97
C ALA A 231 19.93 1.39 -3.27
N ALA A 232 20.80 0.91 -4.16
CA ALA A 232 21.00 1.51 -5.48
C ALA A 232 19.73 1.40 -6.34
N ALA A 233 19.06 0.26 -6.36
CA ALA A 233 17.81 0.07 -7.06
C ALA A 233 16.71 1.03 -6.54
N ALA A 234 16.58 1.22 -5.23
CA ALA A 234 15.62 2.15 -4.65
C ALA A 234 15.89 3.61 -5.06
N VAL A 235 17.17 4.00 -5.19
CA VAL A 235 17.54 5.33 -5.71
C VAL A 235 17.11 5.49 -7.17
N GLU A 236 17.29 4.47 -8.00
CA GLU A 236 16.89 4.50 -9.40
C GLU A 236 15.38 4.64 -9.57
N TYR A 237 14.57 3.83 -8.85
CA TYR A 237 13.11 3.94 -8.87
C TYR A 237 12.58 5.27 -8.31
N ARG A 238 13.27 5.85 -7.35
CA ARG A 238 12.92 7.17 -6.80
C ARG A 238 13.13 8.29 -7.81
N ALA A 239 14.12 8.17 -8.69
CA ALA A 239 14.47 9.17 -9.70
C ALA A 239 13.66 9.05 -11.00
N ALA A 240 13.01 7.89 -11.22
CA ALA A 240 12.19 7.59 -12.39
C ALA A 240 10.75 8.07 -12.21
#